data_bde764053ffa4a5d33a1fae11c592a1f
#
_entry.id   bde764053ffa4a5d33a1fae11c592a1f
#
_cell.length_a   1.000
_cell.length_b   1.000
_cell.length_c   1.000
_cell.angle_alpha   90.00
_cell.angle_beta   90.00
_cell.angle_gamma   90.00
#
_symmetry.space_group_name_H-M   'P 1'
#
loop_
_entity.id
_entity.type
_entity.pdbx_description
1 polymer ?
#
loop_
_entity_poly.entity_id
_entity_poly.type
_entity_poly.pdbx_seq_one_letter_code
_entity_poly.pdbx_strand_id
1 'polypeptide(L)'
;LQLGMSLMIREGSAARNLNALAPLINEFNSPQCMLCTDDRNPWEIAHEGHIDALIRRLIEQHNVPLHVAYRVASWSTARHFGLNHLGLLAPGKQADIVLLSDARKVTVQQVLVKGEPIDAQTLQAEESARLAQSAPPYGNTIDRQPVSASDFALQFTPGKRYRVIDVIHNELITHS
;
A
#
# COMPACT_ATOMS: atom_id res chain seq x y z
N LEU A 1 21.58 0.75 0.61
CA LEU A 1 21.68 1.59 1.82
C LEU A 1 23.09 2.17 2.01
N GLN A 2 24.16 1.36 1.92
CA GLN A 2 25.54 1.85 2.07
C GLN A 2 25.95 2.91 1.04
N LEU A 3 25.31 2.92 -0.13
CA LEU A 3 25.56 3.89 -1.21
C LEU A 3 24.57 5.06 -1.20
N GLY A 4 23.86 5.29 -0.10
CA GLY A 4 22.89 6.38 0.03
C GLY A 4 21.53 6.12 -0.61
N MET A 5 21.27 4.90 -1.11
CA MET A 5 19.95 4.51 -1.62
C MET A 5 18.96 4.29 -0.46
N SER A 6 17.71 4.66 -0.68
CA SER A 6 16.60 4.29 0.22
C SER A 6 15.94 3.00 -0.25
N LEU A 7 15.37 2.26 0.68
CA LEU A 7 14.65 1.01 0.44
C LEU A 7 13.15 1.22 0.64
N MET A 8 12.38 1.09 -0.42
CA MET A 8 10.92 1.09 -0.35
C MET A 8 10.41 -0.35 -0.42
N ILE A 9 9.88 -0.84 0.70
CA ILE A 9 9.38 -2.21 0.84
C ILE A 9 7.93 -2.22 0.40
N ARG A 10 7.67 -2.95 -0.68
CA ARG A 10 6.40 -2.99 -1.36
C ARG A 10 5.59 -4.23 -0.95
N GLU A 11 4.28 -4.02 -0.75
CA GLU A 11 3.32 -5.09 -0.49
C GLU A 11 2.01 -4.78 -1.20
N GLY A 12 2.02 -4.95 -2.51
CA GLY A 12 0.86 -4.78 -3.39
C GLY A 12 0.00 -6.03 -3.51
N SER A 13 -0.91 -6.02 -4.46
CA SER A 13 -1.73 -7.21 -4.77
C SER A 13 -0.97 -8.19 -5.66
N ALA A 14 -0.26 -7.70 -6.68
CA ALA A 14 0.48 -8.53 -7.61
C ALA A 14 1.95 -8.72 -7.23
N ALA A 15 2.58 -7.73 -6.58
CA ALA A 15 3.99 -7.80 -6.20
C ALA A 15 4.17 -7.59 -4.71
N ARG A 16 4.78 -8.55 -4.03
CA ARG A 16 4.91 -8.61 -2.57
C ARG A 16 6.35 -8.96 -2.20
N ASN A 17 7.04 -8.04 -1.53
CA ASN A 17 8.41 -8.30 -1.08
C ASN A 17 8.65 -8.00 0.41
N LEU A 18 7.57 -7.75 1.18
CA LEU A 18 7.68 -7.50 2.61
C LEU A 18 8.40 -8.64 3.34
N ASN A 19 8.00 -9.88 3.09
CA ASN A 19 8.58 -11.04 3.77
C ASN A 19 10.08 -11.20 3.48
N ALA A 20 10.51 -10.93 2.26
CA ALA A 20 11.91 -11.03 1.87
C ALA A 20 12.78 -9.92 2.47
N LEU A 21 12.22 -8.72 2.62
CA LEU A 21 12.97 -7.52 3.00
C LEU A 21 12.83 -7.12 4.47
N ALA A 22 11.73 -7.53 5.14
CA ALA A 22 11.50 -7.23 6.54
C ALA A 22 12.68 -7.63 7.47
N PRO A 23 13.35 -8.78 7.28
CA PRO A 23 14.50 -9.15 8.10
C PRO A 23 15.69 -8.19 8.00
N LEU A 24 15.75 -7.35 6.99
CA LEU A 24 16.81 -6.35 6.82
C LEU A 24 16.56 -5.10 7.66
N ILE A 25 15.32 -4.86 8.10
CA ILE A 25 14.94 -3.65 8.84
C ILE A 25 15.49 -3.74 10.26
N ASN A 26 16.22 -2.71 10.66
CA ASN A 26 16.73 -2.57 12.03
C ASN A 26 16.74 -1.08 12.45
N GLU A 27 17.12 -0.83 13.68
CA GLU A 27 17.13 0.52 14.24
C GLU A 27 18.03 1.50 13.47
N PHE A 28 19.20 1.02 13.00
CA PHE A 28 20.19 1.86 12.32
C PHE A 28 19.80 2.22 10.89
N ASN A 29 19.16 1.30 10.14
CA ASN A 29 18.81 1.53 8.74
C ASN A 29 17.35 1.97 8.51
N SER A 30 16.51 1.88 9.53
CA SER A 30 15.10 2.29 9.44
C SER A 30 14.88 3.72 8.92
N PRO A 31 15.80 4.70 9.16
CA PRO A 31 15.67 6.02 8.53
C PRO A 31 15.70 6.04 7.01
N GLN A 32 16.25 5.00 6.37
CA GLN A 32 16.30 4.83 4.91
C GLN A 32 15.33 3.75 4.39
N CYS A 33 14.54 3.14 5.28
CA CYS A 33 13.54 2.15 4.91
C CYS A 33 12.13 2.78 4.95
N MET A 34 11.29 2.41 4.00
CA MET A 34 9.90 2.89 3.87
C MET A 34 9.00 1.74 3.50
N LEU A 35 7.69 1.90 3.75
CA LEU A 35 6.65 0.98 3.32
C LEU A 35 5.85 1.60 2.17
N CYS A 36 5.43 0.78 1.23
CA CYS A 36 4.42 1.16 0.25
C CYS A 36 3.53 -0.04 -0.10
N THR A 37 2.32 0.24 -0.55
CA THR A 37 1.35 -0.78 -0.98
C THR A 37 1.23 -0.85 -2.49
N ASP A 38 1.60 0.21 -3.20
CA ASP A 38 1.59 0.34 -4.65
C ASP A 38 0.24 -0.10 -5.29
N ASP A 39 0.18 -1.27 -5.92
CA ASP A 39 -0.98 -1.79 -6.66
C ASP A 39 -2.03 -2.49 -5.78
N ARG A 40 -2.09 -2.20 -4.47
CA ARG A 40 -3.06 -2.84 -3.58
C ARG A 40 -4.49 -2.48 -3.98
N ASN A 41 -5.30 -3.50 -4.25
CA ASN A 41 -6.66 -3.31 -4.73
C ASN A 41 -7.63 -2.90 -3.60
N PRO A 42 -8.78 -2.25 -3.93
CA PRO A 42 -9.73 -1.77 -2.92
C PRO A 42 -10.31 -2.87 -2.04
N TRP A 43 -10.48 -4.08 -2.53
CA TRP A 43 -11.00 -5.19 -1.75
C TRP A 43 -10.02 -5.60 -0.64
N GLU A 44 -8.73 -5.74 -0.97
CA GLU A 44 -7.70 -6.05 0.03
C GLU A 44 -7.54 -4.91 1.04
N ILE A 45 -7.62 -3.64 0.60
CA ILE A 45 -7.59 -2.50 1.51
C ILE A 45 -8.73 -2.58 2.53
N ALA A 46 -9.94 -2.92 2.07
CA ALA A 46 -11.12 -2.99 2.94
C ALA A 46 -11.09 -4.19 3.91
N HIS A 47 -10.52 -5.33 3.51
CA HIS A 47 -10.58 -6.57 4.30
C HIS A 47 -9.31 -6.87 5.09
N GLU A 48 -8.15 -6.49 4.57
CA GLU A 48 -6.86 -6.75 5.20
C GLU A 48 -6.22 -5.50 5.81
N GLY A 49 -6.55 -4.33 5.27
CA GLY A 49 -5.96 -3.04 5.63
C GLY A 49 -4.96 -2.54 4.59
N HIS A 50 -4.33 -1.43 4.88
CA HIS A 50 -3.37 -0.73 4.03
C HIS A 50 -1.98 -0.74 4.67
N ILE A 51 -1.39 0.43 4.96
CA ILE A 51 -0.10 0.54 5.68
C ILE A 51 -0.19 -0.03 7.10
N ASP A 52 -1.35 0.06 7.75
CA ASP A 52 -1.62 -0.56 9.06
C ASP A 52 -1.40 -2.08 9.06
N ALA A 53 -1.83 -2.76 7.99
CA ALA A 53 -1.58 -4.19 7.83
C ALA A 53 -0.08 -4.50 7.70
N LEU A 54 0.69 -3.67 6.99
CA LEU A 54 2.13 -3.84 6.86
C LEU A 54 2.85 -3.64 8.20
N ILE A 55 2.48 -2.61 8.96
CA ILE A 55 3.00 -2.37 10.31
C ILE A 55 2.74 -3.58 11.20
N ARG A 56 1.51 -4.08 11.22
CA ARG A 56 1.10 -5.26 12.00
C ARG A 56 1.94 -6.48 11.64
N ARG A 57 2.13 -6.77 10.35
CA ARG A 57 2.95 -7.89 9.88
C ARG A 57 4.42 -7.74 10.26
N LEU A 58 5.00 -6.54 10.17
CA LEU A 58 6.37 -6.28 10.63
C LEU A 58 6.54 -6.62 12.11
N ILE A 59 5.57 -6.24 12.95
CA ILE A 59 5.63 -6.46 14.39
C ILE A 59 5.38 -7.94 14.75
N GLU A 60 4.31 -8.55 14.20
CA GLU A 60 3.85 -9.86 14.62
C GLU A 60 4.59 -11.02 13.93
N GLN A 61 4.92 -10.87 12.65
CA GLN A 61 5.51 -11.96 11.86
C GLN A 61 7.03 -11.85 11.75
N HIS A 62 7.56 -10.62 11.77
CA HIS A 62 9.00 -10.39 11.59
C HIS A 62 9.72 -9.87 12.84
N ASN A 63 9.01 -9.73 13.96
CA ASN A 63 9.55 -9.27 15.24
C ASN A 63 10.30 -7.91 15.14
N VAL A 64 9.93 -7.06 14.18
CA VAL A 64 10.46 -5.71 14.08
C VAL A 64 10.03 -4.92 15.31
N PRO A 65 10.94 -4.21 16.01
CA PRO A 65 10.57 -3.41 17.16
C PRO A 65 9.48 -2.40 16.82
N LEU A 66 8.52 -2.24 17.71
CA LEU A 66 7.33 -1.41 17.51
C LEU A 66 7.66 -0.01 16.99
N HIS A 67 8.58 0.69 17.65
CA HIS A 67 8.99 2.03 17.26
C HIS A 67 9.67 2.09 15.87
N VAL A 68 10.35 1.01 15.47
CA VAL A 68 10.97 0.88 14.13
C VAL A 68 9.89 0.69 13.07
N ALA A 69 8.91 -0.19 13.31
CA ALA A 69 7.81 -0.44 12.37
C ALA A 69 6.99 0.84 12.10
N TYR A 70 6.68 1.62 13.14
CA TYR A 70 6.01 2.91 12.97
C TYR A 70 6.90 3.97 12.33
N ARG A 71 8.20 3.97 12.61
CA ARG A 71 9.17 4.90 11.98
C ARG A 71 9.20 4.72 10.47
N VAL A 72 9.31 3.49 9.96
CA VAL A 72 9.38 3.22 8.52
C VAL A 72 8.06 3.53 7.80
N ALA A 73 6.94 3.46 8.51
CA ALA A 73 5.62 3.78 7.98
C ALA A 73 5.29 5.28 7.99
N SER A 74 5.99 6.10 8.75
CA SER A 74 5.66 7.52 8.94
C SER A 74 6.86 8.44 8.70
N TRP A 75 7.73 8.59 9.69
CA TRP A 75 8.82 9.57 9.66
C TRP A 75 9.83 9.32 8.54
N SER A 76 10.24 8.07 8.31
CA SER A 76 11.21 7.73 7.26
C SER A 76 10.67 8.08 5.88
N THR A 77 9.38 7.77 5.63
CA THR A 77 8.69 8.12 4.40
C THR A 77 8.58 9.63 4.22
N ALA A 78 8.09 10.35 5.23
CA ALA A 78 7.97 11.80 5.20
C ALA A 78 9.34 12.48 4.93
N ARG A 79 10.39 12.04 5.61
CA ARG A 79 11.76 12.53 5.41
C ARG A 79 12.26 12.31 3.99
N HIS A 80 12.05 11.11 3.44
CA HIS A 80 12.48 10.78 2.08
C HIS A 80 11.88 11.71 1.02
N PHE A 81 10.59 12.01 1.17
CA PHE A 81 9.87 12.90 0.24
C PHE A 81 9.97 14.39 0.59
N GLY A 82 10.79 14.77 1.58
CA GLY A 82 10.95 16.16 1.98
C GLY A 82 9.72 16.77 2.69
N LEU A 83 8.79 15.94 3.18
CA LEU A 83 7.58 16.35 3.88
C LEU A 83 7.91 16.69 5.35
N ASN A 84 8.75 17.71 5.56
CA ASN A 84 9.33 18.02 6.86
C ASN A 84 8.30 18.43 7.93
N HIS A 85 7.07 18.75 7.55
CA HIS A 85 5.98 19.09 8.46
C HIS A 85 5.16 17.86 8.91
N LEU A 86 5.41 16.67 8.35
CA LEU A 86 4.69 15.42 8.61
C LEU A 86 5.54 14.33 9.28
N GLY A 87 4.91 13.24 9.65
CA GLY A 87 5.53 11.97 10.05
C GLY A 87 6.09 11.92 11.47
N LEU A 88 5.96 12.97 12.26
CA LEU A 88 6.48 13.03 13.62
C LEU A 88 5.56 13.88 14.52
N LEU A 89 5.27 13.40 15.71
CA LEU A 89 4.59 14.19 16.74
C LEU A 89 5.60 15.08 17.46
N ALA A 90 5.64 16.35 17.08
CA ALA A 90 6.53 17.35 17.69
C ALA A 90 5.96 18.76 17.52
N PRO A 91 6.32 19.74 18.36
CA PRO A 91 5.96 21.13 18.18
C PRO A 91 6.35 21.64 16.79
N GLY A 92 5.43 22.37 16.14
CA GLY A 92 5.62 22.90 14.78
C GLY A 92 5.37 21.91 13.65
N LYS A 93 4.96 20.68 13.95
CA LYS A 93 4.52 19.69 12.95
C LYS A 93 2.99 19.73 12.79
N GLN A 94 2.53 19.29 11.63
CA GLN A 94 1.11 19.14 11.37
C GLN A 94 0.53 18.03 12.25
N ALA A 95 -0.62 18.26 12.83
CA ALA A 95 -1.29 17.33 13.73
C ALA A 95 -2.11 16.28 12.96
N ASP A 96 -1.45 15.50 12.12
CA ASP A 96 -1.99 14.27 11.54
C ASP A 96 -1.67 13.13 12.49
N ILE A 97 -2.66 12.71 13.27
CA ILE A 97 -2.48 11.83 14.42
C ILE A 97 -3.41 10.63 14.32
N VAL A 98 -2.88 9.43 14.54
CA VAL A 98 -3.67 8.22 14.68
C VAL A 98 -3.60 7.77 16.13
N LEU A 99 -4.77 7.72 16.78
CA LEU A 99 -4.92 7.17 18.13
C LEU A 99 -5.18 5.67 18.02
N LEU A 100 -4.40 4.88 18.75
CA LEU A 100 -4.47 3.43 18.74
C LEU A 100 -4.87 2.92 20.13
N SER A 101 -5.83 2.01 20.18
CA SER A 101 -6.14 1.25 21.41
C SER A 101 -5.17 0.10 21.64
N ASP A 102 -4.57 -0.44 20.58
CA ASP A 102 -3.52 -1.43 20.62
C ASP A 102 -2.47 -1.15 19.54
N ALA A 103 -1.27 -0.77 19.99
CA ALA A 103 -0.18 -0.43 19.08
C ALA A 103 0.48 -1.65 18.41
N ARG A 104 0.35 -2.87 18.96
CA ARG A 104 0.87 -4.07 18.31
C ARG A 104 -0.05 -4.54 17.20
N LYS A 105 -1.36 -4.54 17.46
CA LYS A 105 -2.40 -4.92 16.50
C LYS A 105 -2.76 -3.80 15.53
N VAL A 106 -2.24 -2.60 15.76
CA VAL A 106 -2.57 -1.39 15.00
C VAL A 106 -4.08 -1.14 14.98
N THR A 107 -4.71 -1.27 16.17
CA THR A 107 -6.16 -1.07 16.29
C THR A 107 -6.45 0.42 16.41
N VAL A 108 -6.93 1.00 15.32
CA VAL A 108 -7.24 2.43 15.22
C VAL A 108 -8.49 2.75 16.02
N GLN A 109 -8.38 3.71 16.92
CA GLN A 109 -9.49 4.26 17.70
C GLN A 109 -10.02 5.55 17.08
N GLN A 110 -9.11 6.43 16.65
CA GLN A 110 -9.46 7.70 16.04
C GLN A 110 -8.34 8.21 15.15
N VAL A 111 -8.71 8.98 14.14
CA VAL A 111 -7.78 9.68 13.25
C VAL A 111 -8.05 11.18 13.35
N LEU A 112 -6.98 11.96 13.45
CA LEU A 112 -7.03 13.42 13.34
C LEU A 112 -6.25 13.84 12.10
N VAL A 113 -6.82 14.74 11.32
CA VAL A 113 -6.16 15.37 10.17
C VAL A 113 -6.08 16.86 10.44
N LYS A 114 -4.87 17.41 10.47
CA LYS A 114 -4.60 18.81 10.86
C LYS A 114 -5.20 19.20 12.22
N GLY A 115 -5.28 18.24 13.14
CA GLY A 115 -5.83 18.42 14.47
C GLY A 115 -7.33 18.21 14.60
N GLU A 116 -8.06 18.05 13.49
CA GLU A 116 -9.51 17.83 13.48
C GLU A 116 -9.82 16.33 13.44
N PRO A 117 -10.69 15.81 14.31
CA PRO A 117 -11.12 14.43 14.28
C PRO A 117 -11.87 14.11 12.98
N ILE A 118 -11.53 12.99 12.37
CA ILE A 118 -12.20 12.46 11.18
C ILE A 118 -12.95 11.19 11.57
N ASP A 119 -14.22 11.13 11.22
CA ASP A 119 -15.04 9.92 11.34
C ASP A 119 -15.57 9.45 9.98
N ALA A 120 -16.12 8.24 9.96
CA ALA A 120 -16.62 7.63 8.74
C ALA A 120 -17.83 8.39 8.14
N GLN A 121 -18.64 9.04 8.97
CA GLN A 121 -19.80 9.80 8.51
C GLN A 121 -19.37 11.08 7.80
N THR A 122 -18.38 11.79 8.36
CA THR A 122 -17.80 12.99 7.74
C THR A 122 -17.19 12.64 6.38
N LEU A 123 -16.41 11.55 6.30
CA LEU A 123 -15.83 11.10 5.04
C LEU A 123 -16.88 10.73 3.98
N GLN A 124 -17.94 10.02 4.37
CA GLN A 124 -19.04 9.68 3.45
C GLN A 124 -19.80 10.91 2.97
N ALA A 125 -20.03 11.90 3.83
CA ALA A 125 -20.71 13.13 3.46
C ALA A 125 -19.87 13.94 2.46
N GLU A 126 -18.56 14.07 2.70
CA GLU A 126 -17.64 14.77 1.79
C GLU A 126 -17.52 14.06 0.44
N GLU A 127 -17.42 12.73 0.43
CA GLU A 127 -17.35 11.93 -0.79
C GLU A 127 -18.64 12.07 -1.61
N SER A 128 -19.80 11.96 -0.97
CA SER A 128 -21.10 12.12 -1.62
C SER A 128 -21.27 13.51 -2.22
N ALA A 129 -20.86 14.56 -1.50
CA ALA A 129 -20.88 15.92 -1.99
C ALA A 129 -19.95 16.12 -3.20
N ARG A 130 -18.76 15.51 -3.17
CA ARG A 130 -17.80 15.57 -4.28
C ARG A 130 -18.28 14.82 -5.50
N LEU A 131 -18.88 13.64 -5.33
CA LEU A 131 -19.45 12.85 -6.43
C LEU A 131 -20.64 13.54 -7.07
N ALA A 132 -21.49 14.20 -6.28
CA ALA A 132 -22.62 15.00 -6.79
C ALA A 132 -22.19 16.21 -7.64
N GLN A 133 -20.99 16.74 -7.40
CA GLN A 133 -20.43 17.89 -8.14
C GLN A 133 -19.60 17.50 -9.35
N SER A 134 -19.12 16.24 -9.41
CA SER A 134 -18.32 15.74 -10.51
C SER A 134 -19.19 15.01 -11.53
N ALA A 135 -19.62 15.71 -12.58
CA ALA A 135 -20.00 15.00 -13.80
C ALA A 135 -18.78 14.21 -14.29
N PRO A 136 -18.92 12.95 -14.73
CA PRO A 136 -17.80 12.23 -15.31
C PRO A 136 -17.28 13.04 -16.49
N PRO A 137 -15.98 13.43 -16.48
CA PRO A 137 -15.43 14.37 -17.47
C PRO A 137 -15.36 13.75 -18.87
N TYR A 138 -15.58 12.46 -18.97
CA TYR A 138 -15.49 11.72 -20.22
C TYR A 138 -16.69 10.78 -20.36
N GLY A 139 -17.29 10.74 -21.55
CA GLY A 139 -18.26 9.72 -21.92
C GLY A 139 -17.61 8.33 -21.96
N ASN A 140 -18.41 7.30 -22.21
CA ASN A 140 -17.88 5.96 -22.42
C ASN A 140 -16.89 5.96 -23.60
N THR A 141 -15.61 5.77 -23.31
CA THR A 141 -14.53 5.71 -24.31
C THR A 141 -14.25 4.29 -24.80
N ILE A 142 -14.96 3.29 -24.25
CA ILE A 142 -14.83 1.88 -24.66
C ILE A 142 -15.85 1.60 -25.75
N ASP A 143 -15.40 1.60 -27.00
CA ASP A 143 -16.18 1.21 -28.16
C ASP A 143 -15.81 -0.21 -28.58
N ARG A 144 -16.31 -1.19 -27.84
CA ARG A 144 -16.09 -2.60 -28.11
C ARG A 144 -17.36 -3.41 -27.89
N GLN A 145 -17.61 -4.36 -28.80
CA GLN A 145 -18.64 -5.37 -28.59
C GLN A 145 -18.33 -6.27 -27.40
N PRO A 146 -19.34 -6.75 -26.66
CA PRO A 146 -19.13 -7.72 -25.60
C PRO A 146 -18.32 -8.92 -26.08
N VAL A 147 -17.35 -9.36 -25.28
CA VAL A 147 -16.54 -10.54 -25.57
C VAL A 147 -17.11 -11.77 -24.88
N SER A 148 -17.01 -12.90 -25.53
CA SER A 148 -17.39 -14.21 -25.02
C SER A 148 -16.14 -15.04 -24.68
N ALA A 149 -16.31 -16.11 -23.93
CA ALA A 149 -15.21 -17.03 -23.63
C ALA A 149 -14.55 -17.64 -24.89
N SER A 150 -15.32 -17.80 -25.97
CA SER A 150 -14.83 -18.29 -27.25
C SER A 150 -13.85 -17.35 -27.95
N ASP A 151 -13.91 -16.06 -27.68
CA ASP A 151 -12.99 -15.06 -28.26
C ASP A 151 -11.56 -15.22 -27.71
N PHE A 152 -11.41 -15.90 -26.59
CA PHE A 152 -10.12 -16.22 -25.95
C PHE A 152 -9.67 -17.65 -26.17
N ALA A 153 -10.44 -18.44 -26.93
CA ALA A 153 -10.11 -19.83 -27.19
C ALA A 153 -8.90 -19.95 -28.15
N LEU A 154 -7.84 -20.61 -27.67
CA LEU A 154 -6.66 -20.92 -28.48
C LEU A 154 -6.78 -22.37 -29.00
N GLN A 155 -6.58 -22.55 -30.30
CA GLN A 155 -6.52 -23.89 -30.87
C GLN A 155 -5.09 -24.44 -30.76
N PHE A 156 -4.95 -25.55 -30.06
CA PHE A 156 -3.69 -26.25 -29.94
C PHE A 156 -3.55 -27.32 -31.04
N THR A 157 -2.41 -27.31 -31.72
CA THR A 157 -2.06 -28.32 -32.70
C THR A 157 -1.16 -29.39 -32.01
N PRO A 158 -1.55 -30.68 -31.97
CA PRO A 158 -0.73 -31.74 -31.40
C PRO A 158 0.68 -31.76 -32.02
N GLY A 159 1.70 -31.89 -31.19
CA GLY A 159 3.10 -31.94 -31.62
C GLY A 159 3.78 -30.57 -31.87
N LYS A 160 3.04 -29.47 -31.83
CA LYS A 160 3.61 -28.13 -31.97
C LYS A 160 4.04 -27.59 -30.60
N ARG A 161 5.20 -26.93 -30.55
CA ARG A 161 5.66 -26.23 -29.33
C ARG A 161 5.10 -24.80 -29.32
N TYR A 162 4.63 -24.38 -28.16
CA TYR A 162 4.13 -23.03 -27.92
C TYR A 162 5.01 -22.35 -26.87
N ARG A 163 5.26 -21.07 -27.02
CA ARG A 163 5.81 -20.24 -25.94
C ARG A 163 4.70 -19.92 -24.97
N VAL A 164 4.95 -20.19 -23.70
CA VAL A 164 4.04 -19.89 -22.60
C VAL A 164 4.77 -18.98 -21.64
N ILE A 165 4.12 -17.93 -21.20
CA ILE A 165 4.61 -17.08 -20.10
C ILE A 165 4.15 -17.74 -18.82
N ASP A 166 5.10 -18.16 -18.00
CA ASP A 166 4.83 -18.72 -16.69
C ASP A 166 4.78 -17.58 -15.67
N VAL A 167 3.61 -17.41 -15.05
CA VAL A 167 3.36 -16.33 -14.08
C VAL A 167 3.69 -16.85 -12.68
N ILE A 168 4.65 -16.20 -12.04
CA ILE A 168 5.00 -16.50 -10.65
C ILE A 168 4.03 -15.72 -9.74
N HIS A 169 3.35 -16.44 -8.87
CA HIS A 169 2.38 -15.84 -7.96
C HIS A 169 3.02 -14.79 -7.04
N ASN A 170 2.43 -13.60 -6.98
CA ASN A 170 2.91 -12.43 -6.21
C ASN A 170 4.26 -11.84 -6.67
N GLU A 171 4.72 -12.14 -7.88
CA GLU A 171 5.96 -11.59 -8.43
C GLU A 171 5.70 -10.79 -9.71
N LEU A 172 6.61 -9.86 -10.00
CA LEU A 172 6.59 -9.08 -11.26
C LEU A 172 7.39 -9.75 -12.38
N ILE A 173 8.14 -10.79 -12.05
CA ILE A 173 8.94 -11.53 -13.00
C ILE A 173 8.15 -12.73 -13.55
N THR A 174 8.46 -13.12 -14.78
CA THR A 174 7.89 -14.28 -15.46
C THR A 174 9.02 -15.17 -15.97
N HIS A 175 8.75 -16.45 -16.12
CA HIS A 175 9.60 -17.38 -16.83
C HIS A 175 9.05 -17.66 -18.24
N SER A 176 9.92 -17.95 -19.21
CA SER A 176 9.57 -18.29 -20.61
C SER A 176 10.21 -19.60 -21.03
#